data_884b9695ce532929292ef60e529e02ac
#
_entry.id   884b9695ce532929292ef60e529e02ac
#
_cell.length_a   1.000
_cell.length_b   1.000
_cell.length_c   1.000
_cell.angle_alpha   90.00
_cell.angle_beta   90.00
_cell.angle_gamma   90.00
#
_symmetry.space_group_name_H-M   'P 1'
#
loop_
_entity.id
_entity.type
_entity.pdbx_description
1 polymer ?
#
loop_
_entity_poly.entity_id
_entity_poly.type
_entity_poly.pdbx_seq_one_letter_code
_entity_poly.pdbx_strand_id
1 'polypeptide(L)'
;MGATEPFRGGPGAAGVVASTPGGLLEVLNVAAVLLNAEGRIDLWSPQAEILFGYSAEEALGQDAGRLLIDEEHLDTVLALFAQVMRDGKSWAGVVPVRHKDGSSRMVEFRNMRLQDDQRDFWALGLATDQATLRQVERNLALSAQLVSQSPIGLGMLDTDLRYISVNPAEERMNGVPAAEHIGRHIHEVLPFVDQSFEGVMREVLASGTPVVDQYIVGRTAADPDNDHAWSISFYRLESPNGKVLGVATSSVDVTDRHRVVEEQRRTALTLQRSLLPHPPPQRPGLEVACRYRPAQATIEIGGDWFDVIPLSGDKTALVVGDVMGSGVTAAATMGQLRTATRTLADLDMPPDQVLHHLDHITDDIDTLATCVYTVFDPRTARCHISLAGHLPPVLLRPDGTRELLDLPTGAPLGGCGIPFDSTSIGFGPGDQLILYTDGLVETRDEPIDARLDALLDVLDDPGRPLDATCDLLLHSLRAEGDLDDLALLIARAG
;
A
#
# COMPACT_ATOMS: atom_id res chain seq x y z
N MET A 1 -39.24 -27.76 -30.73
CA MET A 1 -40.70 -27.81 -30.58
C MET A 1 -41.00 -27.05 -29.31
N GLY A 2 -41.56 -25.95 -29.42
CA GLY A 2 -42.54 -25.09 -29.00
C GLY A 2 -42.14 -23.62 -28.99
N ALA A 3 -42.45 -22.96 -30.08
CA ALA A 3 -42.37 -21.52 -30.21
C ALA A 3 -43.55 -20.88 -29.49
N THR A 4 -43.33 -19.79 -28.77
CA THR A 4 -44.38 -18.84 -28.36
C THR A 4 -44.06 -17.48 -28.97
N GLU A 5 -44.99 -17.02 -29.77
CA GLU A 5 -44.99 -15.78 -30.55
C GLU A 5 -45.00 -14.52 -29.66
N PRO A 6 -44.50 -13.38 -30.18
CA PRO A 6 -44.59 -12.10 -29.51
C PRO A 6 -45.92 -11.38 -29.78
N PHE A 7 -46.49 -10.86 -28.72
CA PHE A 7 -47.69 -9.99 -28.78
C PHE A 7 -47.33 -8.66 -29.48
N ARG A 8 -48.00 -8.39 -30.62
CA ARG A 8 -48.00 -7.09 -31.28
C ARG A 8 -49.04 -6.18 -30.60
N GLY A 9 -48.60 -5.14 -29.97
CA GLY A 9 -49.42 -4.01 -29.54
C GLY A 9 -49.20 -2.81 -30.44
N GLY A 10 -50.30 -2.23 -30.98
CA GLY A 10 -50.31 -1.07 -31.88
C GLY A 10 -49.99 0.27 -31.17
N PRO A 11 -49.82 1.37 -31.94
CA PRO A 11 -49.30 2.64 -31.44
C PRO A 11 -50.44 3.51 -30.90
N GLY A 12 -50.20 4.14 -29.75
CA GLY A 12 -51.00 5.28 -29.31
C GLY A 12 -51.29 5.29 -27.82
N ALA A 13 -50.47 6.04 -27.09
CA ALA A 13 -50.79 6.98 -26.03
C ALA A 13 -49.53 7.13 -25.13
N ALA A 14 -49.00 8.33 -25.09
CA ALA A 14 -48.05 8.72 -24.07
C ALA A 14 -48.71 8.58 -22.69
N GLY A 15 -48.57 7.41 -22.10
CA GLY A 15 -48.98 7.14 -20.73
C GLY A 15 -47.94 7.77 -19.79
N VAL A 16 -48.31 8.86 -19.15
CA VAL A 16 -47.76 9.29 -17.90
C VAL A 16 -47.73 8.06 -17.00
N VAL A 17 -46.57 7.53 -16.69
CA VAL A 17 -46.40 6.54 -15.62
C VAL A 17 -46.72 7.29 -14.33
N ALA A 18 -47.99 7.25 -13.93
CA ALA A 18 -48.35 7.64 -12.58
C ALA A 18 -47.60 6.70 -11.64
N SER A 19 -46.57 7.22 -10.97
CA SER A 19 -46.02 6.56 -9.79
C SER A 19 -47.21 6.29 -8.87
N THR A 20 -47.50 5.02 -8.64
CA THR A 20 -48.53 4.62 -7.68
C THR A 20 -48.23 5.31 -6.34
N PRO A 21 -49.23 5.99 -5.72
CA PRO A 21 -49.05 6.70 -4.46
C PRO A 21 -48.51 5.81 -3.31
N GLY A 22 -48.53 4.51 -3.46
CA GLY A 22 -48.03 3.53 -2.53
C GLY A 22 -46.48 3.48 -2.41
N GLY A 23 -45.73 3.74 -3.50
CA GLY A 23 -44.27 3.54 -3.48
C GLY A 23 -43.51 4.46 -2.50
N LEU A 24 -43.96 5.70 -2.30
CA LEU A 24 -43.32 6.62 -1.35
C LEU A 24 -43.58 6.22 0.12
N LEU A 25 -44.82 5.79 0.42
CA LEU A 25 -45.22 5.33 1.76
C LEU A 25 -44.53 3.99 2.13
N GLU A 26 -44.28 3.13 1.13
CA GLU A 26 -43.49 1.90 1.31
C GLU A 26 -42.07 2.21 1.69
N VAL A 27 -41.38 3.09 0.96
CA VAL A 27 -40.01 3.49 1.23
C VAL A 27 -39.87 4.14 2.60
N LEU A 28 -40.84 4.92 3.02
CA LEU A 28 -40.85 5.60 4.32
C LEU A 28 -41.38 4.72 5.46
N ASN A 29 -41.84 3.50 5.17
CA ASN A 29 -42.46 2.58 6.14
C ASN A 29 -43.59 3.23 6.96
N VAL A 30 -44.43 4.05 6.30
CA VAL A 30 -45.55 4.78 6.88
C VAL A 30 -46.85 4.03 6.59
N ALA A 31 -47.56 3.61 7.60
CA ALA A 31 -48.87 3.02 7.49
C ALA A 31 -49.91 4.08 7.15
N ALA A 32 -50.77 3.80 6.17
CA ALA A 32 -51.88 4.66 5.78
C ALA A 32 -53.20 3.96 6.06
N VAL A 33 -54.09 4.66 6.74
CA VAL A 33 -55.43 4.20 7.08
C VAL A 33 -56.42 5.30 6.69
N LEU A 34 -57.48 4.95 5.92
CA LEU A 34 -58.55 5.86 5.59
C LEU A 34 -59.81 5.46 6.35
N LEU A 35 -60.40 6.43 7.05
CA LEU A 35 -61.64 6.24 7.82
C LEU A 35 -62.74 7.05 7.22
N ASN A 36 -63.95 6.46 7.13
CA ASN A 36 -65.14 7.19 6.76
C ASN A 36 -65.68 8.07 7.92
N ALA A 37 -66.79 8.75 7.70
CA ALA A 37 -67.38 9.67 8.69
C ALA A 37 -67.83 8.98 9.97
N GLU A 38 -68.10 7.71 9.98
CA GLU A 38 -68.49 6.87 11.11
C GLU A 38 -67.25 6.26 11.83
N GLY A 39 -66.01 6.51 11.33
CA GLY A 39 -64.78 5.98 11.93
C GLY A 39 -64.47 4.53 11.51
N ARG A 40 -65.14 4.01 10.46
CA ARG A 40 -64.88 2.70 9.93
C ARG A 40 -63.73 2.77 8.89
N ILE A 41 -62.95 1.71 8.83
CA ILE A 41 -61.77 1.61 7.98
C ILE A 41 -62.21 1.30 6.55
N ASP A 42 -61.93 2.22 5.60
CA ASP A 42 -62.19 2.08 4.18
C ASP A 42 -60.91 1.75 3.37
N LEU A 43 -59.73 2.07 3.92
CA LEU A 43 -58.44 1.70 3.36
C LEU A 43 -57.44 1.27 4.45
N TRP A 44 -56.73 0.21 4.17
CA TRP A 44 -55.69 -0.35 5.04
C TRP A 44 -54.48 -0.68 4.21
N SER A 45 -53.38 0.05 4.38
CA SER A 45 -52.16 -0.17 3.60
C SER A 45 -51.41 -1.42 4.05
N PRO A 46 -50.52 -2.01 3.21
CA PRO A 46 -49.65 -3.12 3.61
C PRO A 46 -48.79 -2.77 4.84
N GLN A 47 -48.34 -1.51 4.98
CA GLN A 47 -47.61 -1.04 6.14
C GLN A 47 -48.48 -1.00 7.39
N ALA A 48 -49.79 -0.80 7.27
CA ALA A 48 -50.75 -0.89 8.38
C ALA A 48 -50.89 -2.35 8.85
N GLU A 49 -50.88 -3.32 7.94
CA GLU A 49 -50.85 -4.73 8.33
C GLU A 49 -49.63 -5.08 9.16
N ILE A 50 -48.45 -4.60 8.74
CA ILE A 50 -47.16 -4.81 9.47
C ILE A 50 -47.18 -4.11 10.82
N LEU A 51 -47.66 -2.86 10.87
CA LEU A 51 -47.63 -2.03 12.07
C LEU A 51 -48.60 -2.52 13.15
N PHE A 52 -49.82 -2.91 12.77
CA PHE A 52 -50.91 -3.26 13.68
C PHE A 52 -51.19 -4.76 13.79
N GLY A 53 -50.69 -5.57 12.84
CA GLY A 53 -50.80 -7.03 12.81
C GLY A 53 -52.10 -7.58 12.27
N TYR A 54 -53.06 -6.74 11.86
CA TYR A 54 -54.29 -7.13 11.21
C TYR A 54 -54.16 -7.08 9.72
N SER A 55 -54.67 -8.10 9.00
CA SER A 55 -54.73 -8.05 7.55
C SER A 55 -55.82 -7.04 7.07
N ALA A 56 -55.70 -6.62 5.80
CA ALA A 56 -56.73 -5.74 5.23
C ALA A 56 -58.12 -6.36 5.29
N GLU A 57 -58.26 -7.68 5.08
CA GLU A 57 -59.55 -8.40 5.18
C GLU A 57 -60.12 -8.34 6.59
N GLU A 58 -59.30 -8.36 7.62
CA GLU A 58 -59.74 -8.27 9.02
C GLU A 58 -60.06 -6.85 9.45
N ALA A 59 -59.37 -5.85 8.90
CA ALA A 59 -59.46 -4.46 9.30
C ALA A 59 -60.57 -3.67 8.57
N LEU A 60 -60.73 -3.92 7.27
CA LEU A 60 -61.73 -3.19 6.44
C LEU A 60 -63.13 -3.32 7.00
N GLY A 61 -63.86 -2.18 7.07
CA GLY A 61 -65.20 -2.08 7.62
C GLY A 61 -65.28 -2.12 9.14
N GLN A 62 -64.19 -2.40 9.87
CA GLN A 62 -64.16 -2.35 11.33
C GLN A 62 -64.08 -0.90 11.84
N ASP A 63 -64.52 -0.67 13.10
CA ASP A 63 -64.32 0.59 13.77
C ASP A 63 -62.85 0.68 14.23
N ALA A 64 -62.12 1.67 13.69
CA ALA A 64 -60.67 1.82 13.92
C ALA A 64 -60.37 2.06 15.40
N GLY A 65 -61.19 2.84 16.09
CA GLY A 65 -61.00 3.12 17.54
C GLY A 65 -61.07 1.84 18.34
N ARG A 66 -62.10 1.03 18.13
CA ARG A 66 -62.29 -0.24 18.88
C ARG A 66 -61.27 -1.31 18.48
N LEU A 67 -60.80 -1.30 17.27
CA LEU A 67 -59.82 -2.26 16.80
C LEU A 67 -58.41 -1.99 17.37
N LEU A 68 -58.01 -0.71 17.40
CA LEU A 68 -56.63 -0.32 17.65
C LEU A 68 -56.37 0.32 19.00
N ILE A 69 -57.42 0.90 19.65
CA ILE A 69 -57.24 1.72 20.85
C ILE A 69 -57.78 0.98 22.07
N ASP A 70 -57.03 0.98 23.15
CA ASP A 70 -57.46 0.43 24.42
C ASP A 70 -58.58 1.30 25.04
N GLU A 71 -59.50 0.67 25.80
CA GLU A 71 -60.68 1.34 26.37
C GLU A 71 -60.30 2.61 27.17
N GLU A 72 -59.17 2.62 27.86
CA GLU A 72 -58.67 3.76 28.64
C GLU A 72 -58.43 5.02 27.77
N HIS A 73 -58.07 4.87 26.53
CA HIS A 73 -57.70 5.98 25.62
C HIS A 73 -58.78 6.24 24.55
N LEU A 74 -59.76 5.38 24.44
CA LEU A 74 -60.74 5.37 23.36
C LEU A 74 -61.53 6.69 23.29
N ASP A 75 -62.07 7.17 24.41
CA ASP A 75 -62.85 8.41 24.43
C ASP A 75 -62.03 9.62 23.98
N THR A 76 -60.75 9.67 24.35
CA THR A 76 -59.86 10.76 23.95
C THR A 76 -59.59 10.73 22.46
N VAL A 77 -59.34 9.55 21.86
CA VAL A 77 -59.08 9.39 20.46
C VAL A 77 -60.32 9.66 19.62
N LEU A 78 -61.47 9.20 20.06
CA LEU A 78 -62.77 9.51 19.39
C LEU A 78 -63.08 11.01 19.42
N ALA A 79 -62.81 11.71 20.51
CA ALA A 79 -62.96 13.17 20.59
C ALA A 79 -62.05 13.89 19.56
N LEU A 80 -60.75 13.47 19.43
CA LEU A 80 -59.82 13.99 18.46
C LEU A 80 -60.26 13.69 17.02
N PHE A 81 -60.72 12.49 16.73
CA PHE A 81 -61.29 12.13 15.43
C PHE A 81 -62.48 13.01 15.07
N ALA A 82 -63.43 13.18 16.02
CA ALA A 82 -64.61 14.05 15.84
C ALA A 82 -64.20 15.52 15.59
N GLN A 83 -63.12 15.99 16.21
CA GLN A 83 -62.59 17.33 15.94
C GLN A 83 -61.99 17.47 14.55
N VAL A 84 -61.20 16.49 14.09
CA VAL A 84 -60.64 16.46 12.71
C VAL A 84 -61.78 16.49 11.69
N MET A 85 -62.81 15.70 11.90
CA MET A 85 -63.96 15.61 10.99
C MET A 85 -64.81 16.89 10.94
N ARG A 86 -65.05 17.54 12.10
CA ARG A 86 -65.82 18.79 12.17
C ARG A 86 -65.06 20.00 11.68
N ASP A 87 -63.83 20.20 12.21
CA ASP A 87 -63.13 21.47 12.04
C ASP A 87 -62.20 21.46 10.84
N GLY A 88 -61.90 20.28 10.28
CA GLY A 88 -60.95 20.10 9.20
C GLY A 88 -59.49 20.38 9.58
N LYS A 89 -59.22 20.56 10.88
CA LYS A 89 -57.87 20.76 11.37
C LYS A 89 -57.15 19.42 11.48
N SER A 90 -55.93 19.34 10.90
CA SER A 90 -55.08 18.18 11.07
C SER A 90 -54.64 18.04 12.54
N TRP A 91 -54.50 16.82 12.99
CA TRP A 91 -53.94 16.48 14.31
C TRP A 91 -52.74 15.59 14.15
N ALA A 92 -51.71 15.82 15.00
CA ALA A 92 -50.55 14.95 15.10
C ALA A 92 -50.25 14.67 16.58
N GLY A 93 -49.93 13.43 16.88
CA GLY A 93 -49.60 13.03 18.25
C GLY A 93 -49.27 11.54 18.38
N VAL A 94 -48.77 11.15 19.55
CA VAL A 94 -48.40 9.77 19.82
C VAL A 94 -49.49 9.15 20.70
N VAL A 95 -50.02 7.99 20.27
CA VAL A 95 -51.07 7.26 20.95
C VAL A 95 -50.65 5.82 21.18
N PRO A 96 -50.86 5.23 22.35
CA PRO A 96 -50.69 3.79 22.52
C PRO A 96 -51.76 3.06 21.71
N VAL A 97 -51.36 2.11 20.92
CA VAL A 97 -52.25 1.26 20.12
C VAL A 97 -52.04 -0.20 20.46
N ARG A 98 -53.12 -0.97 20.39
CA ARG A 98 -53.09 -2.41 20.59
C ARG A 98 -52.77 -3.11 19.26
N HIS A 99 -51.68 -3.87 19.26
CA HIS A 99 -51.38 -4.78 18.17
C HIS A 99 -52.18 -6.07 18.30
N LYS A 100 -52.40 -6.78 17.19
CA LYS A 100 -53.17 -8.04 17.13
C LYS A 100 -52.67 -9.11 18.09
N ASP A 101 -51.38 -9.16 18.36
CA ASP A 101 -50.77 -10.10 19.30
C ASP A 101 -51.02 -9.74 20.80
N GLY A 102 -51.76 -8.67 21.05
CA GLY A 102 -52.05 -8.18 22.40
C GLY A 102 -51.00 -7.24 22.99
N SER A 103 -49.89 -6.97 22.32
CA SER A 103 -48.89 -5.99 22.73
C SER A 103 -49.38 -4.56 22.50
N SER A 104 -48.96 -3.62 23.38
CA SER A 104 -49.20 -2.18 23.21
C SER A 104 -47.96 -1.54 22.53
N ARG A 105 -48.22 -0.70 21.50
CA ARG A 105 -47.14 0.02 20.77
C ARG A 105 -47.43 1.50 20.78
N MET A 106 -46.40 2.31 20.92
CA MET A 106 -46.53 3.78 20.80
C MET A 106 -46.40 4.17 19.34
N VAL A 107 -47.47 4.67 18.75
CA VAL A 107 -47.58 5.03 17.35
C VAL A 107 -47.79 6.51 17.19
N GLU A 108 -46.99 7.17 16.39
CA GLU A 108 -47.21 8.55 15.96
C GLU A 108 -48.20 8.60 14.83
N PHE A 109 -49.29 9.30 15.08
CA PHE A 109 -50.34 9.54 14.05
C PHE A 109 -50.29 10.97 13.57
N ARG A 110 -50.58 11.11 12.28
CA ARG A 110 -50.89 12.39 11.63
C ARG A 110 -52.19 12.21 10.88
N ASN A 111 -53.26 12.84 11.37
CA ASN A 111 -54.58 12.71 10.81
C ASN A 111 -55.00 13.99 10.09
N MET A 112 -55.57 13.86 8.91
CA MET A 112 -56.09 14.96 8.13
C MET A 112 -57.43 14.58 7.51
N ARG A 113 -58.36 15.58 7.36
CA ARG A 113 -59.61 15.39 6.67
C ARG A 113 -59.41 15.52 5.16
N LEU A 114 -59.91 14.54 4.42
CA LEU A 114 -60.05 14.59 2.98
C LEU A 114 -61.51 14.79 2.62
N GLN A 115 -61.77 15.42 1.49
CA GLN A 115 -63.11 15.61 0.92
C GLN A 115 -63.07 15.26 -0.57
N ASP A 116 -64.08 14.50 -1.04
CA ASP A 116 -64.22 14.19 -2.44
C ASP A 116 -65.06 15.24 -3.20
N ASP A 117 -65.26 15.00 -4.49
CA ASP A 117 -66.06 15.85 -5.36
C ASP A 117 -67.57 15.79 -5.03
N GLN A 118 -68.01 14.76 -4.30
CA GLN A 118 -69.43 14.58 -3.86
C GLN A 118 -69.68 15.24 -2.49
N ARG A 119 -68.66 15.82 -1.85
CA ARG A 119 -68.64 16.44 -0.52
C ARG A 119 -68.67 15.46 0.65
N ASP A 120 -68.37 14.19 0.41
CA ASP A 120 -68.16 13.23 1.46
C ASP A 120 -66.80 13.44 2.13
N PHE A 121 -66.72 13.19 3.45
CA PHE A 121 -65.51 13.41 4.22
C PHE A 121 -64.89 12.09 4.66
N TRP A 122 -63.59 12.02 4.58
CA TRP A 122 -62.76 10.95 5.15
C TRP A 122 -61.66 11.53 6.03
N ALA A 123 -61.20 10.70 6.98
CA ALA A 123 -59.97 10.99 7.71
C ALA A 123 -58.86 10.08 7.23
N LEU A 124 -57.78 10.67 6.66
CA LEU A 124 -56.56 9.96 6.37
C LEU A 124 -55.66 9.98 7.58
N GLY A 125 -55.38 8.82 8.15
CA GLY A 125 -54.38 8.62 9.21
C GLY A 125 -53.09 8.07 8.63
N LEU A 126 -51.98 8.79 8.82
CA LEU A 126 -50.62 8.29 8.59
C LEU A 126 -50.04 7.89 9.95
N ALA A 127 -49.54 6.67 10.07
CA ALA A 127 -49.06 6.09 11.31
C ALA A 127 -47.66 5.52 11.19
N THR A 128 -46.84 5.77 12.20
CA THR A 128 -45.45 5.27 12.25
C THR A 128 -45.13 4.79 13.67
N ASP A 129 -44.46 3.64 13.78
CA ASP A 129 -43.98 3.16 15.07
C ASP A 129 -42.87 4.06 15.62
N GLN A 130 -43.07 4.62 16.79
CA GLN A 130 -42.11 5.50 17.46
C GLN A 130 -40.79 4.79 17.78
N ALA A 131 -40.80 3.48 18.06
CA ALA A 131 -39.58 2.70 18.30
C ALA A 131 -38.72 2.61 17.05
N THR A 132 -39.35 2.42 15.88
CA THR A 132 -38.64 2.38 14.59
C THR A 132 -37.98 3.72 14.28
N LEU A 133 -38.70 4.84 14.45
CA LEU A 133 -38.14 6.18 14.25
C LEU A 133 -36.95 6.44 15.16
N ARG A 134 -37.09 6.16 16.46
CA ARG A 134 -36.00 6.32 17.43
C ARG A 134 -34.80 5.43 17.12
N GLN A 135 -35.03 4.23 16.58
CA GLN A 135 -33.95 3.34 16.18
C GLN A 135 -33.17 3.89 14.97
N VAL A 136 -33.86 4.42 13.97
CA VAL A 136 -33.24 5.07 12.81
C VAL A 136 -32.43 6.29 13.23
N GLU A 137 -33.03 7.17 14.05
CA GLU A 137 -32.33 8.36 14.59
C GLU A 137 -31.09 7.96 15.39
N ARG A 138 -31.20 6.93 16.23
CA ARG A 138 -30.09 6.42 17.02
C ARG A 138 -28.98 5.86 16.13
N ASN A 139 -29.33 5.08 15.11
CA ASN A 139 -28.36 4.52 14.16
C ASN A 139 -27.64 5.62 13.37
N LEU A 140 -28.36 6.65 12.93
CA LEU A 140 -27.78 7.81 12.25
C LEU A 140 -26.84 8.59 13.17
N ALA A 141 -27.24 8.82 14.42
CA ALA A 141 -26.43 9.52 15.42
C ALA A 141 -25.14 8.72 15.71
N LEU A 142 -25.23 7.41 15.90
CA LEU A 142 -24.08 6.54 16.12
C LEU A 142 -23.14 6.54 14.90
N SER A 143 -23.68 6.44 13.71
CA SER A 143 -22.86 6.47 12.47
C SER A 143 -22.15 7.81 12.33
N ALA A 144 -22.82 8.93 12.57
CA ALA A 144 -22.23 10.26 12.54
C ALA A 144 -21.12 10.41 13.62
N GLN A 145 -21.35 9.85 14.81
CA GLN A 145 -20.37 9.87 15.89
C GLN A 145 -19.12 9.03 15.55
N LEU A 146 -19.29 7.84 14.98
CA LEU A 146 -18.17 6.99 14.54
C LEU A 146 -17.30 7.70 13.50
N VAL A 147 -17.93 8.31 12.49
CA VAL A 147 -17.20 9.09 11.47
C VAL A 147 -16.47 10.28 12.08
N SER A 148 -17.13 11.02 13.00
CA SER A 148 -16.55 12.21 13.64
C SER A 148 -15.40 11.88 14.59
N GLN A 149 -15.45 10.75 15.30
CA GLN A 149 -14.41 10.34 16.25
C GLN A 149 -13.31 9.48 15.61
N SER A 150 -13.44 9.11 14.33
CA SER A 150 -12.41 8.35 13.63
C SER A 150 -11.09 9.11 13.63
N PRO A 151 -9.97 8.46 13.98
CA PRO A 151 -8.63 9.03 13.79
C PRO A 151 -8.18 9.02 12.31
N ILE A 152 -8.87 8.25 11.46
CA ILE A 152 -8.63 8.16 10.03
C ILE A 152 -9.34 9.32 9.36
N GLY A 153 -8.66 10.04 8.48
CA GLY A 153 -9.26 11.03 7.60
C GLY A 153 -10.24 10.37 6.64
N LEU A 154 -11.48 10.86 6.62
CA LEU A 154 -12.52 10.36 5.74
C LEU A 154 -13.06 11.50 4.91
N GLY A 155 -12.98 11.36 3.59
CA GLY A 155 -13.50 12.29 2.61
C GLY A 155 -14.52 11.62 1.67
N MET A 156 -15.46 12.39 1.17
CA MET A 156 -16.36 11.99 0.08
C MET A 156 -16.34 13.07 -0.99
N LEU A 157 -16.12 12.67 -2.23
CA LEU A 157 -16.13 13.55 -3.39
C LEU A 157 -17.22 13.07 -4.36
N ASP A 158 -17.82 14.00 -5.10
CA ASP A 158 -18.76 13.68 -6.17
C ASP A 158 -18.05 13.15 -7.44
N THR A 159 -18.79 12.93 -8.51
CA THR A 159 -18.26 12.44 -9.80
C THR A 159 -17.37 13.48 -10.51
N ASP A 160 -17.45 14.75 -10.12
CA ASP A 160 -16.63 15.83 -10.61
C ASP A 160 -15.43 16.14 -9.66
N LEU A 161 -15.18 15.24 -8.69
CA LEU A 161 -14.13 15.32 -7.68
C LEU A 161 -14.22 16.59 -6.81
N ARG A 162 -15.45 17.02 -6.51
CA ARG A 162 -15.72 18.07 -5.52
C ARG A 162 -16.11 17.46 -4.20
N TYR A 163 -15.59 18.01 -3.13
CA TYR A 163 -15.89 17.50 -1.79
C TYR A 163 -17.37 17.63 -1.42
N ILE A 164 -17.97 16.51 -1.02
CA ILE A 164 -19.31 16.41 -0.44
C ILE A 164 -19.24 16.49 1.08
N SER A 165 -18.26 15.80 1.67
CA SER A 165 -18.05 15.79 3.12
C SER A 165 -16.62 15.44 3.47
N VAL A 166 -16.16 15.89 4.63
CA VAL A 166 -14.91 15.47 5.29
C VAL A 166 -15.17 15.34 6.79
N ASN A 167 -14.44 14.44 7.44
CA ASN A 167 -14.50 14.32 8.90
C ASN A 167 -13.45 15.22 9.59
N PRO A 168 -13.51 15.39 10.92
CA PRO A 168 -12.54 16.22 11.65
C PRO A 168 -11.08 15.73 11.55
N ALA A 169 -10.83 14.46 11.28
CA ALA A 169 -9.47 13.96 11.08
C ALA A 169 -8.90 14.47 9.76
N GLU A 170 -9.69 14.45 8.68
CA GLU A 170 -9.30 14.98 7.36
C GLU A 170 -9.02 16.49 7.43
N GLU A 171 -9.86 17.26 8.16
CA GLU A 171 -9.62 18.70 8.41
C GLU A 171 -8.24 18.94 9.06
N ARG A 172 -7.93 18.15 10.09
CA ARG A 172 -6.63 18.29 10.80
C ARG A 172 -5.45 17.92 9.91
N MET A 173 -5.57 16.84 9.13
CA MET A 173 -4.51 16.40 8.22
C MET A 173 -4.24 17.42 7.12
N ASN A 174 -5.29 17.95 6.52
CA ASN A 174 -5.17 18.91 5.41
C ASN A 174 -4.88 20.34 5.90
N GLY A 175 -5.23 20.66 7.13
CA GLY A 175 -5.15 22.01 7.69
C GLY A 175 -6.16 23.00 7.11
N VAL A 176 -7.24 22.48 6.52
CA VAL A 176 -8.31 23.25 5.89
C VAL A 176 -9.63 22.90 6.56
N PRO A 177 -10.44 23.88 7.03
CA PRO A 177 -11.75 23.62 7.65
C PRO A 177 -12.72 22.90 6.70
N ALA A 178 -13.61 22.04 7.22
CA ALA A 178 -14.59 21.31 6.41
C ALA A 178 -15.43 22.23 5.53
N ALA A 179 -15.83 23.40 6.05
CA ALA A 179 -16.60 24.39 5.32
C ALA A 179 -15.90 24.91 4.06
N GLU A 180 -14.58 24.89 4.05
CA GLU A 180 -13.77 25.31 2.91
C GLU A 180 -13.48 24.17 1.92
N HIS A 181 -13.75 22.91 2.29
CA HIS A 181 -13.72 21.77 1.38
C HIS A 181 -14.98 21.68 0.53
N ILE A 182 -16.16 21.80 1.17
CA ILE A 182 -17.44 21.45 0.56
C ILE A 182 -17.70 22.22 -0.73
N GLY A 183 -18.00 21.50 -1.81
CA GLY A 183 -18.28 22.03 -3.16
C GLY A 183 -17.03 22.44 -3.95
N ARG A 184 -15.85 22.45 -3.34
CA ARG A 184 -14.59 22.79 -4.03
C ARG A 184 -13.94 21.55 -4.60
N HIS A 185 -13.26 21.71 -5.74
CA HIS A 185 -12.50 20.62 -6.37
C HIS A 185 -11.27 20.28 -5.54
N ILE A 186 -10.85 19.01 -5.58
CA ILE A 186 -9.72 18.53 -4.78
C ILE A 186 -8.45 19.39 -4.96
N HIS A 187 -8.10 19.77 -6.17
CA HIS A 187 -6.93 20.62 -6.43
C HIS A 187 -7.06 22.07 -5.92
N GLU A 188 -8.29 22.54 -5.71
CA GLU A 188 -8.52 23.86 -5.11
C GLU A 188 -8.27 23.85 -3.59
N VAL A 189 -8.47 22.70 -2.96
CA VAL A 189 -8.29 22.50 -1.51
C VAL A 189 -6.87 22.02 -1.21
N LEU A 190 -6.36 21.08 -2.03
CA LEU A 190 -5.06 20.44 -1.87
C LEU A 190 -4.18 20.70 -3.10
N PRO A 191 -3.65 21.93 -3.27
CA PRO A 191 -2.86 22.29 -4.46
C PRO A 191 -1.50 21.58 -4.55
N PHE A 192 -1.07 20.92 -3.47
CA PHE A 192 0.19 20.18 -3.41
C PHE A 192 0.04 18.69 -3.77
N VAL A 193 -1.20 18.23 -3.98
CA VAL A 193 -1.46 16.84 -4.39
C VAL A 193 -1.15 16.70 -5.87
N ASP A 194 -0.34 15.70 -6.21
CA ASP A 194 0.06 15.40 -7.59
C ASP A 194 -1.18 15.11 -8.48
N GLN A 195 -1.12 15.54 -9.73
CA GLN A 195 -2.19 15.32 -10.70
C GLN A 195 -2.47 13.83 -10.98
N SER A 196 -1.51 12.96 -10.70
CA SER A 196 -1.69 11.50 -10.79
C SER A 196 -2.82 10.97 -9.90
N PHE A 197 -3.10 11.64 -8.77
CA PHE A 197 -4.20 11.32 -7.87
C PHE A 197 -5.58 11.47 -8.49
N GLU A 198 -5.76 12.52 -9.25
CA GLU A 198 -7.00 12.70 -10.00
C GLU A 198 -7.21 11.53 -10.98
N GLY A 199 -6.13 11.09 -11.64
CA GLY A 199 -6.14 9.93 -12.52
C GLY A 199 -6.61 8.65 -11.79
N VAL A 200 -6.07 8.38 -10.62
CA VAL A 200 -6.46 7.22 -9.78
C VAL A 200 -7.94 7.29 -9.39
N MET A 201 -8.42 8.45 -8.91
CA MET A 201 -9.84 8.61 -8.54
C MET A 201 -10.78 8.44 -9.73
N ARG A 202 -10.42 8.95 -10.91
CA ARG A 202 -11.20 8.77 -12.15
C ARG A 202 -11.21 7.31 -12.61
N GLU A 203 -10.11 6.60 -12.44
CA GLU A 203 -10.06 5.16 -12.72
C GLU A 203 -10.95 4.36 -11.76
N VAL A 204 -10.93 4.67 -10.46
CA VAL A 204 -11.83 4.08 -9.46
C VAL A 204 -13.29 4.38 -9.77
N LEU A 205 -13.63 5.61 -10.20
CA LEU A 205 -14.98 5.97 -10.64
C LEU A 205 -15.43 5.15 -11.86
N ALA A 206 -14.55 4.96 -12.84
CA ALA A 206 -14.86 4.25 -14.08
C ALA A 206 -14.94 2.73 -13.88
N SER A 207 -13.93 2.13 -13.24
CA SER A 207 -13.81 0.67 -13.11
C SER A 207 -14.62 0.10 -11.93
N GLY A 208 -14.77 0.87 -10.85
CA GLY A 208 -15.31 0.40 -9.57
C GLY A 208 -14.32 -0.42 -8.75
N THR A 209 -13.12 -0.67 -9.27
CA THR A 209 -12.06 -1.37 -8.54
C THR A 209 -11.45 -0.43 -7.52
N PRO A 210 -11.45 -0.77 -6.22
CA PRO A 210 -10.83 0.08 -5.22
C PRO A 210 -9.31 0.10 -5.35
N VAL A 211 -8.70 1.25 -5.07
CA VAL A 211 -7.26 1.37 -4.87
C VAL A 211 -7.02 1.50 -3.38
N VAL A 212 -6.19 0.61 -2.83
CA VAL A 212 -5.97 0.48 -1.38
C VAL A 212 -4.50 0.75 -1.06
N ASP A 213 -4.28 1.45 0.07
CA ASP A 213 -2.95 1.70 0.63
C ASP A 213 -1.98 2.41 -0.34
N GLN A 214 -2.49 3.37 -1.12
CA GLN A 214 -1.64 4.24 -1.94
C GLN A 214 -0.77 5.10 -1.00
N TYR A 215 0.53 4.86 -1.04
CA TYR A 215 1.48 5.59 -0.21
C TYR A 215 1.89 6.92 -0.84
N ILE A 216 1.91 7.98 -0.05
CA ILE A 216 2.18 9.34 -0.50
C ILE A 216 3.02 10.07 0.51
N VAL A 217 4.00 10.81 0.01
CA VAL A 217 4.79 11.76 0.80
C VAL A 217 4.60 13.16 0.22
N GLY A 218 4.31 14.12 1.08
CA GLY A 218 4.10 15.50 0.65
C GLY A 218 3.91 16.45 1.81
N ARG A 219 3.45 17.65 1.51
CA ARG A 219 3.20 18.72 2.48
C ARG A 219 1.74 19.10 2.46
N THR A 220 1.27 19.68 3.55
CA THR A 220 -0.09 20.21 3.64
C THR A 220 -0.09 21.67 4.09
N ALA A 221 -1.25 22.30 4.00
CA ALA A 221 -1.43 23.64 4.55
C ALA A 221 -1.29 23.67 6.08
N ALA A 222 -1.49 22.52 6.75
CA ALA A 222 -1.29 22.40 8.20
C ALA A 222 0.19 22.49 8.61
N ASP A 223 1.09 21.94 7.78
CA ASP A 223 2.53 21.94 8.03
C ASP A 223 3.28 22.04 6.68
N PRO A 224 3.48 23.26 6.18
CA PRO A 224 4.10 23.48 4.87
C PRO A 224 5.62 23.30 4.86
N ASP A 225 6.25 23.23 6.02
CA ASP A 225 7.71 23.14 6.16
C ASP A 225 8.22 21.70 6.25
N ASN A 226 7.37 20.76 6.65
CA ASN A 226 7.75 19.36 6.85
C ASN A 226 7.02 18.42 5.89
N ASP A 227 7.73 17.39 5.46
CA ASP A 227 7.12 16.30 4.71
C ASP A 227 6.38 15.35 5.67
N HIS A 228 5.18 14.99 5.27
CA HIS A 228 4.31 14.01 5.91
C HIS A 228 4.11 12.83 4.97
N ALA A 229 3.75 11.69 5.53
CA ALA A 229 3.45 10.49 4.77
C ALA A 229 2.03 9.99 5.09
N TRP A 230 1.28 9.65 4.05
CA TRP A 230 -0.07 9.09 4.19
C TRP A 230 -0.21 7.79 3.43
N SER A 231 -1.02 6.89 3.98
CA SER A 231 -1.61 5.77 3.24
C SER A 231 -3.05 6.14 2.92
N ILE A 232 -3.38 6.25 1.63
CA ILE A 232 -4.72 6.67 1.18
C ILE A 232 -5.36 5.55 0.36
N SER A 233 -6.64 5.28 0.63
CA SER A 233 -7.43 4.33 -0.15
C SER A 233 -8.64 5.03 -0.77
N PHE A 234 -9.03 4.58 -1.96
CA PHE A 234 -10.11 5.14 -2.77
C PHE A 234 -11.14 4.06 -3.07
N TYR A 235 -12.42 4.37 -2.85
CA TYR A 235 -13.55 3.47 -3.05
C TYR A 235 -14.65 4.18 -3.83
N ARG A 236 -15.22 3.53 -4.86
CA ARG A 236 -16.39 4.05 -5.54
C ARG A 236 -17.63 3.97 -4.66
N LEU A 237 -18.36 5.07 -4.56
CA LEU A 237 -19.63 5.14 -3.85
C LEU A 237 -20.80 4.98 -4.82
N GLU A 238 -21.71 4.07 -4.49
CA GLU A 238 -22.91 3.82 -5.24
C GLU A 238 -24.15 3.92 -4.35
N SER A 239 -25.25 4.38 -4.93
CA SER A 239 -26.56 4.31 -4.30
C SER A 239 -27.12 2.87 -4.39
N PRO A 240 -28.14 2.51 -3.58
CA PRO A 240 -28.75 1.18 -3.61
C PRO A 240 -29.29 0.75 -4.98
N ASN A 241 -29.59 1.70 -5.87
CA ASN A 241 -30.04 1.46 -7.25
C ASN A 241 -28.88 1.41 -8.26
N GLY A 242 -27.63 1.34 -7.82
CA GLY A 242 -26.44 1.21 -8.68
C GLY A 242 -25.98 2.51 -9.34
N LYS A 243 -26.55 3.67 -8.99
CA LYS A 243 -26.07 4.96 -9.50
C LYS A 243 -24.78 5.34 -8.78
N VAL A 244 -23.71 5.65 -9.54
CA VAL A 244 -22.45 6.18 -9.00
C VAL A 244 -22.69 7.54 -8.38
N LEU A 245 -22.31 7.70 -7.11
CA LEU A 245 -22.44 8.92 -6.34
C LEU A 245 -21.12 9.71 -6.28
N GLY A 246 -19.99 9.02 -6.36
CA GLY A 246 -18.67 9.63 -6.25
C GLY A 246 -17.62 8.66 -5.74
N VAL A 247 -16.59 9.21 -5.08
CA VAL A 247 -15.47 8.50 -4.46
C VAL A 247 -15.42 8.79 -2.97
N ALA A 248 -15.25 7.74 -2.15
CA ALA A 248 -14.83 7.86 -0.76
C ALA A 248 -13.31 7.74 -0.67
N THR A 249 -12.70 8.56 0.18
CA THR A 249 -11.28 8.48 0.53
C THR A 249 -11.12 8.13 2.00
N SER A 250 -10.11 7.31 2.31
CA SER A 250 -9.66 7.11 3.66
C SER A 250 -8.17 7.37 3.75
N SER A 251 -7.75 8.29 4.62
CA SER A 251 -6.37 8.78 4.75
C SER A 251 -5.85 8.44 6.15
N VAL A 252 -4.76 7.69 6.22
CA VAL A 252 -4.07 7.37 7.48
C VAL A 252 -2.73 8.08 7.49
N ASP A 253 -2.48 8.88 8.51
CA ASP A 253 -1.17 9.49 8.74
C ASP A 253 -0.19 8.39 9.20
N VAL A 254 0.86 8.18 8.41
CA VAL A 254 1.92 7.21 8.66
C VAL A 254 3.29 7.91 8.79
N THR A 255 3.30 9.21 9.03
CA THR A 255 4.49 10.07 9.09
C THR A 255 5.52 9.57 10.11
N ASP A 256 5.09 9.22 11.31
CA ASP A 256 6.01 8.72 12.35
C ASP A 256 6.68 7.41 11.92
N ARG A 257 5.90 6.50 11.34
CA ARG A 257 6.43 5.25 10.81
C ARG A 257 7.42 5.51 9.66
N HIS A 258 7.08 6.42 8.76
CA HIS A 258 7.96 6.82 7.66
C HIS A 258 9.29 7.40 8.16
N ARG A 259 9.24 8.30 9.15
CA ARG A 259 10.43 8.93 9.75
C ARG A 259 11.37 7.90 10.38
N VAL A 260 10.83 6.96 11.14
CA VAL A 260 11.62 5.89 11.76
C VAL A 260 12.32 5.04 10.69
N VAL A 261 11.60 4.65 9.65
CA VAL A 261 12.17 3.87 8.54
C VAL A 261 13.26 4.65 7.80
N GLU A 262 13.03 5.93 7.52
CA GLU A 262 14.01 6.76 6.82
C GLU A 262 15.26 7.09 7.68
N GLU A 263 15.09 7.26 8.99
CA GLU A 263 16.19 7.44 9.91
C GLU A 263 17.06 6.17 10.02
N GLN A 264 16.43 5.00 10.11
CA GLN A 264 17.12 3.71 10.07
C GLN A 264 17.90 3.57 8.77
N ARG A 265 17.27 3.88 7.63
CA ARG A 265 17.92 3.86 6.31
C ARG A 265 19.12 4.80 6.23
N ARG A 266 19.00 6.04 6.72
CA ARG A 266 20.11 7.01 6.76
C ARG A 266 21.25 6.53 7.64
N THR A 267 20.93 5.97 8.80
CA THR A 267 21.91 5.41 9.73
C THR A 267 22.65 4.25 9.07
N ALA A 268 21.90 3.35 8.45
CA ALA A 268 22.41 2.22 7.70
C ALA A 268 23.39 2.66 6.59
N LEU A 269 22.97 3.59 5.73
CA LEU A 269 23.82 4.14 4.67
C LEU A 269 25.07 4.86 5.20
N THR A 270 24.95 5.53 6.33
CA THR A 270 26.10 6.21 6.96
C THR A 270 27.13 5.21 7.48
N LEU A 271 26.67 4.16 8.15
CA LEU A 271 27.52 3.06 8.61
C LEU A 271 28.21 2.38 7.43
N GLN A 272 27.47 2.02 6.40
CA GLN A 272 28.02 1.40 5.19
C GLN A 272 29.10 2.27 4.54
N ARG A 273 28.83 3.56 4.31
CA ARG A 273 29.81 4.49 3.75
C ARG A 273 31.07 4.64 4.62
N SER A 274 30.93 4.56 5.92
CA SER A 274 32.07 4.64 6.84
C SER A 274 32.93 3.36 6.85
N LEU A 275 32.34 2.23 6.50
CA LEU A 275 33.00 0.94 6.43
C LEU A 275 33.63 0.66 5.06
N LEU A 276 33.21 1.33 3.99
CA LEU A 276 33.82 1.17 2.67
C LEU A 276 35.15 1.95 2.57
N PRO A 277 36.09 1.47 1.75
CA PRO A 277 37.36 2.19 1.54
C PRO A 277 37.09 3.53 0.86
N HIS A 278 37.86 4.52 1.24
CA HIS A 278 38.05 5.75 0.48
C HIS A 278 38.69 5.42 -0.87
N PRO A 279 38.72 6.37 -1.84
CA PRO A 279 39.33 6.11 -3.14
C PRO A 279 40.64 5.33 -2.97
N PRO A 280 40.84 4.24 -3.76
CA PRO A 280 41.97 3.37 -3.55
C PRO A 280 43.25 4.18 -3.63
N PRO A 281 44.25 3.94 -2.72
CA PRO A 281 45.51 4.64 -2.76
C PRO A 281 46.21 4.35 -4.09
N GLN A 282 46.71 5.38 -4.76
CA GLN A 282 47.56 5.17 -5.94
C GLN A 282 48.80 4.39 -5.53
N ARG A 283 49.11 3.34 -6.27
CA ARG A 283 50.25 2.44 -5.95
C ARG A 283 51.28 2.45 -7.06
N PRO A 284 52.57 2.47 -6.79
CA PRO A 284 53.59 2.32 -7.81
C PRO A 284 53.41 0.99 -8.57
N GLY A 285 53.34 1.05 -9.90
CA GLY A 285 53.22 -0.14 -10.73
C GLY A 285 51.83 -0.83 -10.72
N LEU A 286 50.80 -0.18 -10.16
CA LEU A 286 49.44 -0.72 -10.15
C LEU A 286 48.41 0.40 -10.25
N GLU A 287 47.63 0.41 -11.30
CA GLU A 287 46.44 1.24 -11.44
C GLU A 287 45.22 0.45 -10.92
N VAL A 288 44.34 1.07 -10.15
CA VAL A 288 43.16 0.40 -9.59
C VAL A 288 41.94 1.26 -9.74
N ALA A 289 40.83 0.66 -10.17
CA ALA A 289 39.49 1.24 -10.15
C ALA A 289 38.53 0.32 -9.39
N CYS A 290 37.60 0.92 -8.66
CA CYS A 290 36.63 0.19 -7.87
C CYS A 290 35.24 0.78 -8.04
N ARG A 291 34.22 -0.07 -7.94
CA ARG A 291 32.83 0.34 -7.82
C ARG A 291 32.14 -0.47 -6.72
N TYR A 292 31.29 0.22 -6.01
CA TYR A 292 30.36 -0.38 -5.05
C TYR A 292 28.95 0.11 -5.38
N ARG A 293 28.02 -0.80 -5.43
CA ARG A 293 26.59 -0.50 -5.65
C ARG A 293 25.77 -1.29 -4.64
N PRO A 294 25.09 -0.61 -3.69
CA PRO A 294 24.17 -1.29 -2.78
C PRO A 294 22.94 -1.81 -3.52
N ALA A 295 22.32 -2.85 -2.98
CA ALA A 295 21.00 -3.33 -3.41
C ALA A 295 19.98 -2.19 -3.41
N GLN A 296 19.10 -2.12 -4.41
CA GLN A 296 18.08 -1.06 -4.51
C GLN A 296 16.87 -1.29 -3.62
N ALA A 297 16.64 -2.50 -3.12
CA ALA A 297 15.49 -2.84 -2.31
C ALA A 297 15.74 -2.56 -0.83
N THR A 298 15.06 -1.54 -0.30
CA THR A 298 14.73 -1.33 1.12
C THR A 298 15.86 -1.51 2.15
N ILE A 299 16.30 -0.40 2.75
CA ILE A 299 16.94 -0.31 4.11
C ILE A 299 18.10 -1.29 4.39
N GLU A 300 18.48 -2.17 3.50
CA GLU A 300 19.46 -3.21 3.77
C GLU A 300 20.87 -2.73 3.43
N ILE A 301 21.77 -2.82 4.42
CA ILE A 301 23.19 -2.58 4.26
C ILE A 301 23.79 -3.89 3.77
N GLY A 302 24.65 -3.84 2.74
CA GLY A 302 25.26 -5.02 2.16
C GLY A 302 26.37 -5.64 2.97
N GLY A 303 26.58 -6.93 2.68
CA GLY A 303 27.71 -7.72 3.17
C GLY A 303 28.98 -7.59 2.34
N ASP A 304 28.88 -7.03 1.13
CA ASP A 304 29.97 -6.91 0.17
C ASP A 304 31.04 -5.90 0.59
N TRP A 305 32.29 -6.25 0.35
CA TRP A 305 33.40 -5.30 0.49
C TRP A 305 34.50 -5.52 -0.53
N PHE A 306 35.31 -4.50 -0.74
CA PHE A 306 36.60 -4.57 -1.37
C PHE A 306 37.63 -3.81 -0.57
N ASP A 307 38.88 -4.14 -0.75
CA ASP A 307 39.98 -3.39 -0.16
C ASP A 307 41.27 -3.41 -1.02
N VAL A 308 42.04 -2.33 -0.95
CA VAL A 308 43.37 -2.18 -1.57
C VAL A 308 44.35 -1.83 -0.47
N ILE A 309 45.15 -2.81 -0.07
CA ILE A 309 46.02 -2.70 1.13
C ILE A 309 47.47 -2.61 0.72
N PRO A 310 48.15 -1.52 1.04
CA PRO A 310 49.62 -1.44 0.87
C PRO A 310 50.32 -2.45 1.77
N LEU A 311 51.26 -3.21 1.21
CA LEU A 311 52.08 -4.16 1.92
C LEU A 311 53.57 -3.74 1.89
N SER A 312 54.40 -4.43 2.68
CA SER A 312 55.85 -4.24 2.69
C SER A 312 56.47 -4.51 1.29
N GLY A 313 57.57 -3.81 0.95
CA GLY A 313 58.28 -4.02 -0.30
C GLY A 313 57.53 -3.69 -1.59
N ASP A 314 56.70 -2.64 -1.58
CA ASP A 314 55.85 -2.15 -2.69
C ASP A 314 54.77 -3.12 -3.14
N LYS A 315 54.58 -4.25 -2.45
CA LYS A 315 53.46 -5.17 -2.71
C LYS A 315 52.13 -4.52 -2.40
N THR A 316 51.07 -5.04 -3.03
CA THR A 316 49.72 -4.59 -2.77
C THR A 316 48.77 -5.80 -2.64
N ALA A 317 48.01 -5.84 -1.56
CA ALA A 317 46.91 -6.79 -1.47
C ALA A 317 45.64 -6.19 -2.06
N LEU A 318 44.92 -7.02 -2.85
CA LEU A 318 43.61 -6.74 -3.42
C LEU A 318 42.65 -7.75 -2.83
N VAL A 319 41.57 -7.28 -2.28
CA VAL A 319 40.58 -8.11 -1.58
C VAL A 319 39.16 -7.78 -2.07
N VAL A 320 38.38 -8.80 -2.34
CA VAL A 320 36.94 -8.70 -2.54
C VAL A 320 36.30 -9.82 -1.74
N GLY A 321 35.18 -9.56 -1.11
CA GLY A 321 34.45 -10.57 -0.37
C GLY A 321 32.99 -10.18 -0.18
N ASP A 322 32.21 -11.16 0.25
CA ASP A 322 30.79 -11.06 0.52
C ASP A 322 30.43 -11.86 1.78
N VAL A 323 29.70 -11.22 2.70
CA VAL A 323 29.18 -11.83 3.93
C VAL A 323 27.75 -12.29 3.67
N MET A 324 27.46 -13.56 3.94
CA MET A 324 26.13 -14.12 3.81
C MET A 324 25.08 -13.36 4.61
N GLY A 325 23.99 -12.95 3.95
CA GLY A 325 22.88 -12.21 4.55
C GLY A 325 22.93 -10.72 4.23
N SER A 326 22.03 -9.97 4.84
CA SER A 326 21.84 -8.54 4.56
C SER A 326 21.56 -7.76 5.86
N GLY A 327 21.58 -6.43 5.78
CA GLY A 327 21.26 -5.55 6.89
C GLY A 327 22.43 -5.24 7.82
N VAL A 328 22.09 -4.66 8.99
CA VAL A 328 23.09 -4.14 9.94
C VAL A 328 24.06 -5.23 10.44
N THR A 329 23.59 -6.46 10.58
CA THR A 329 24.40 -7.59 11.06
C THR A 329 25.47 -7.94 10.02
N ALA A 330 25.08 -8.12 8.75
CA ALA A 330 26.04 -8.42 7.68
C ALA A 330 27.08 -7.31 7.52
N ALA A 331 26.67 -6.04 7.57
CA ALA A 331 27.58 -4.91 7.52
C ALA A 331 28.55 -4.84 8.72
N ALA A 332 28.08 -5.16 9.93
CA ALA A 332 28.94 -5.20 11.10
C ALA A 332 30.01 -6.31 10.98
N THR A 333 29.60 -7.50 10.52
CA THR A 333 30.50 -8.62 10.23
C THR A 333 31.51 -8.26 9.13
N MET A 334 31.04 -7.66 8.02
CA MET A 334 31.89 -7.17 6.93
C MET A 334 32.96 -6.21 7.46
N GLY A 335 32.57 -5.25 8.32
CA GLY A 335 33.53 -4.33 8.96
C GLY A 335 34.57 -5.01 9.82
N GLN A 336 34.18 -6.07 10.55
CA GLN A 336 35.11 -6.88 11.37
C GLN A 336 36.07 -7.66 10.47
N LEU A 337 35.59 -8.37 9.46
CA LEU A 337 36.44 -9.14 8.53
C LEU A 337 37.38 -8.24 7.76
N ARG A 338 36.92 -7.10 7.28
CA ARG A 338 37.75 -6.12 6.60
C ARG A 338 38.88 -5.58 7.51
N THR A 339 38.56 -5.26 8.77
CA THR A 339 39.56 -4.79 9.75
C THR A 339 40.57 -5.88 10.08
N ALA A 340 40.10 -7.13 10.27
CA ALA A 340 40.96 -8.28 10.49
C ALA A 340 41.86 -8.52 9.29
N THR A 341 41.34 -8.47 8.06
CA THR A 341 42.09 -8.59 6.81
C THR A 341 43.24 -7.58 6.74
N ARG A 342 42.99 -6.30 7.05
CA ARG A 342 44.03 -5.27 7.08
C ARG A 342 45.11 -5.57 8.12
N THR A 343 44.70 -6.00 9.31
CA THR A 343 45.62 -6.34 10.39
C THR A 343 46.53 -7.53 10.03
N LEU A 344 45.94 -8.57 9.41
CA LEU A 344 46.68 -9.74 8.96
C LEU A 344 47.58 -9.44 7.75
N ALA A 345 47.16 -8.54 6.86
CA ALA A 345 47.96 -8.08 5.74
C ALA A 345 49.30 -7.43 6.19
N ASP A 346 49.28 -6.68 7.30
CA ASP A 346 50.51 -6.07 7.87
C ASP A 346 51.54 -7.09 8.36
N LEU A 347 51.12 -8.36 8.51
CA LEU A 347 52.05 -9.43 8.92
C LEU A 347 52.80 -10.06 7.74
N ASP A 348 52.57 -9.60 6.51
CA ASP A 348 53.18 -10.09 5.24
C ASP A 348 53.07 -11.61 5.06
N MET A 349 51.92 -12.18 5.49
CA MET A 349 51.61 -13.61 5.37
C MET A 349 51.18 -13.99 3.92
N PRO A 350 51.42 -15.23 3.51
CA PRO A 350 50.87 -15.75 2.25
C PRO A 350 49.35 -15.70 2.23
N PRO A 351 48.74 -15.58 1.04
CA PRO A 351 47.27 -15.47 0.90
C PRO A 351 46.44 -16.59 1.58
N ASP A 352 46.88 -17.84 1.47
CA ASP A 352 46.26 -18.99 2.11
C ASP A 352 46.24 -18.91 3.63
N GLN A 353 47.31 -18.40 4.25
CA GLN A 353 47.37 -18.20 5.68
C GLN A 353 46.48 -17.06 6.17
N VAL A 354 46.38 -15.98 5.38
CA VAL A 354 45.45 -14.89 5.69
C VAL A 354 44.01 -15.41 5.71
N LEU A 355 43.61 -16.16 4.67
CA LEU A 355 42.25 -16.76 4.60
C LEU A 355 42.03 -17.75 5.76
N HIS A 356 43.03 -18.55 6.14
CA HIS A 356 42.93 -19.48 7.27
C HIS A 356 42.63 -18.75 8.59
N HIS A 357 43.29 -17.62 8.82
CA HIS A 357 43.01 -16.81 10.03
C HIS A 357 41.65 -16.14 9.96
N LEU A 358 41.23 -15.68 8.78
CA LEU A 358 39.90 -15.12 8.59
C LEU A 358 38.79 -16.17 8.77
N ASP A 359 39.03 -17.42 8.35
CA ASP A 359 38.12 -18.55 8.57
C ASP A 359 37.79 -18.75 10.05
N HIS A 360 38.83 -18.77 10.92
CA HIS A 360 38.63 -18.86 12.36
C HIS A 360 37.84 -17.68 12.93
N ILE A 361 38.11 -16.46 12.46
CA ILE A 361 37.39 -15.27 12.93
C ILE A 361 35.91 -15.35 12.49
N THR A 362 35.65 -15.87 11.29
CA THR A 362 34.29 -15.99 10.74
C THR A 362 33.51 -17.09 11.46
N ASP A 363 34.17 -18.20 11.81
CA ASP A 363 33.59 -19.28 12.63
C ASP A 363 33.24 -18.78 14.05
N ASP A 364 34.10 -17.98 14.69
CA ASP A 364 33.85 -17.36 16.00
C ASP A 364 32.61 -16.42 15.99
N ILE A 365 32.24 -15.87 14.84
CA ILE A 365 31.10 -14.97 14.66
C ILE A 365 29.83 -15.73 14.26
N ASP A 366 29.93 -17.03 14.00
CA ASP A 366 28.81 -17.92 13.53
C ASP A 366 28.16 -17.42 12.24
N THR A 367 28.99 -17.14 11.23
CA THR A 367 28.54 -16.65 9.91
C THR A 367 29.34 -17.30 8.79
N LEU A 368 28.92 -17.07 7.55
CA LEU A 368 29.65 -17.50 6.35
C LEU A 368 30.03 -16.28 5.52
N ALA A 369 31.17 -16.32 4.88
CA ALA A 369 31.56 -15.29 3.92
C ALA A 369 32.37 -15.88 2.77
N THR A 370 32.26 -15.32 1.58
CA THR A 370 33.16 -15.61 0.47
C THR A 370 34.29 -14.55 0.42
N CYS A 371 35.49 -14.93 0.02
CA CYS A 371 36.60 -13.99 -0.06
C CYS A 371 37.62 -14.41 -1.11
N VAL A 372 38.08 -13.46 -1.91
CA VAL A 372 39.31 -13.58 -2.69
C VAL A 372 40.35 -12.63 -2.11
N TYR A 373 41.53 -13.18 -1.80
CA TYR A 373 42.67 -12.43 -1.31
C TYR A 373 43.87 -12.59 -2.26
N THR A 374 44.33 -11.49 -2.84
CA THR A 374 45.38 -11.48 -3.86
C THR A 374 46.54 -10.57 -3.43
N VAL A 375 47.75 -11.00 -3.58
CA VAL A 375 48.96 -10.20 -3.37
C VAL A 375 49.74 -10.03 -4.66
N PHE A 376 49.81 -8.78 -5.16
CA PHE A 376 50.64 -8.39 -6.28
C PHE A 376 52.05 -7.94 -5.80
N ASP A 377 53.09 -8.53 -6.37
CA ASP A 377 54.50 -8.10 -6.19
C ASP A 377 55.04 -7.52 -7.50
N PRO A 378 55.19 -6.18 -7.60
CA PRO A 378 55.67 -5.53 -8.83
C PRO A 378 57.08 -5.89 -9.20
N ARG A 379 57.93 -6.35 -8.25
CA ARG A 379 59.33 -6.73 -8.50
C ARG A 379 59.47 -8.06 -9.21
N THR A 380 58.51 -8.96 -8.99
CA THR A 380 58.50 -10.30 -9.62
C THR A 380 57.48 -10.40 -10.73
N ALA A 381 56.64 -9.38 -10.92
CA ALA A 381 55.53 -9.38 -11.85
C ALA A 381 54.63 -10.61 -11.64
N ARG A 382 54.29 -10.92 -10.38
CA ARG A 382 53.44 -12.05 -10.02
C ARG A 382 52.34 -11.65 -9.07
N CYS A 383 51.20 -12.31 -9.23
CA CYS A 383 50.11 -12.31 -8.25
C CYS A 383 50.06 -13.66 -7.55
N HIS A 384 49.91 -13.65 -6.23
CA HIS A 384 49.57 -14.80 -5.40
C HIS A 384 48.10 -14.67 -4.98
N ILE A 385 47.29 -15.67 -5.28
CA ILE A 385 45.84 -15.64 -5.14
C ILE A 385 45.37 -16.82 -4.31
N SER A 386 44.48 -16.58 -3.37
CA SER A 386 43.74 -17.61 -2.64
C SER A 386 42.25 -17.27 -2.61
N LEU A 387 41.40 -18.29 -2.67
CA LEU A 387 39.96 -18.18 -2.73
C LEU A 387 39.31 -18.95 -1.59
N ALA A 388 38.34 -18.33 -0.95
CA ALA A 388 37.48 -18.94 0.08
C ALA A 388 36.02 -18.91 -0.46
N GLY A 389 35.63 -19.94 -1.21
CA GLY A 389 34.27 -20.06 -1.77
C GLY A 389 33.86 -18.93 -2.73
N HIS A 390 34.80 -18.11 -3.17
CA HIS A 390 34.52 -16.93 -3.98
C HIS A 390 34.56 -17.24 -5.47
N LEU A 391 33.88 -16.40 -6.28
CA LEU A 391 33.86 -16.51 -7.74
C LEU A 391 35.28 -16.36 -8.35
N PRO A 392 35.57 -17.07 -9.46
CA PRO A 392 36.89 -17.00 -10.08
C PRO A 392 37.16 -15.60 -10.63
N PRO A 393 38.32 -15.02 -10.37
CA PRO A 393 38.76 -13.77 -10.99
C PRO A 393 38.90 -13.89 -12.50
N VAL A 394 38.70 -12.78 -13.22
CA VAL A 394 39.02 -12.69 -14.66
C VAL A 394 40.41 -12.09 -14.83
N LEU A 395 41.21 -12.70 -15.70
CA LEU A 395 42.48 -12.17 -16.16
C LEU A 395 42.33 -11.71 -17.63
N LEU A 396 42.56 -10.41 -17.87
CA LEU A 396 42.58 -9.81 -19.20
C LEU A 396 44.02 -9.40 -19.56
N ARG A 397 44.50 -9.95 -20.66
CA ARG A 397 45.85 -9.68 -21.18
C ARG A 397 45.87 -8.49 -22.14
N PRO A 398 47.01 -7.84 -22.33
CA PRO A 398 47.15 -6.74 -23.32
C PRO A 398 46.87 -7.13 -24.76
N ASP A 399 46.99 -8.42 -25.10
CA ASP A 399 46.68 -8.97 -26.45
C ASP A 399 45.18 -9.22 -26.65
N GLY A 400 44.34 -8.94 -25.63
CA GLY A 400 42.91 -9.18 -25.66
C GLY A 400 42.48 -10.59 -25.22
N THR A 401 43.44 -11.46 -24.83
CA THR A 401 43.11 -12.75 -24.21
C THR A 401 42.46 -12.51 -22.85
N ARG A 402 41.31 -13.13 -22.63
CA ARG A 402 40.52 -13.03 -21.41
C ARG A 402 40.08 -14.41 -20.95
N GLU A 403 40.25 -14.68 -19.69
CA GLU A 403 39.96 -15.99 -19.12
C GLU A 403 39.49 -15.88 -17.64
N LEU A 404 38.58 -16.73 -17.27
CA LEU A 404 38.32 -17.02 -15.85
C LEU A 404 39.50 -17.86 -15.33
N LEU A 405 40.09 -17.44 -14.23
CA LEU A 405 41.21 -18.17 -13.65
C LEU A 405 40.72 -19.49 -13.01
N ASP A 406 41.26 -20.60 -13.53
CA ASP A 406 41.00 -21.91 -12.91
C ASP A 406 41.89 -22.07 -11.67
N LEU A 407 41.31 -21.77 -10.51
CA LEU A 407 41.95 -21.74 -9.19
C LEU A 407 41.22 -22.66 -8.21
N PRO A 408 41.90 -23.25 -7.26
CA PRO A 408 41.25 -23.93 -6.13
C PRO A 408 40.36 -22.95 -5.37
N THR A 409 39.03 -23.21 -5.34
CA THR A 409 38.07 -22.27 -4.75
C THR A 409 38.00 -22.35 -3.22
N GLY A 410 38.35 -23.46 -2.60
CA GLY A 410 38.19 -23.67 -1.16
C GLY A 410 36.73 -23.66 -0.70
N ALA A 411 36.51 -23.82 0.61
CA ALA A 411 35.21 -23.60 1.22
C ALA A 411 35.03 -22.09 1.54
N PRO A 412 33.77 -21.59 1.68
CA PRO A 412 33.56 -20.28 2.27
C PRO A 412 34.16 -20.17 3.67
N LEU A 413 34.57 -18.98 4.09
CA LEU A 413 35.04 -18.67 5.45
C LEU A 413 33.95 -19.01 6.46
N GLY A 414 34.33 -19.59 7.61
CA GLY A 414 33.40 -20.07 8.66
C GLY A 414 32.70 -21.39 8.32
N GLY A 415 33.12 -22.06 7.24
CA GLY A 415 32.39 -23.20 6.72
C GLY A 415 32.87 -24.58 7.15
N CYS A 416 34.16 -24.84 7.41
CA CYS A 416 34.59 -26.25 7.62
C CYS A 416 36.03 -26.44 8.12
N GLY A 417 36.84 -25.43 8.32
CA GLY A 417 38.27 -25.57 8.69
C GLY A 417 39.08 -26.34 7.62
N ILE A 418 38.67 -26.25 6.35
CA ILE A 418 39.40 -26.85 5.21
C ILE A 418 40.59 -25.91 4.86
N PRO A 419 41.79 -26.44 4.67
CA PRO A 419 42.92 -25.60 4.25
C PRO A 419 42.66 -24.91 2.91
N PHE A 420 43.13 -23.68 2.79
CA PHE A 420 43.06 -22.92 1.53
C PHE A 420 44.38 -23.13 0.78
N ASP A 421 44.32 -23.08 -0.55
CA ASP A 421 45.48 -23.16 -1.43
C ASP A 421 45.84 -21.76 -1.97
N SER A 422 47.10 -21.50 -2.18
CA SER A 422 47.63 -20.29 -2.83
C SER A 422 48.20 -20.61 -4.19
N THR A 423 47.69 -19.96 -5.24
CA THR A 423 48.22 -20.10 -6.59
C THR A 423 48.95 -18.84 -7.03
N SER A 424 50.08 -19.02 -7.71
CA SER A 424 50.87 -17.92 -8.24
C SER A 424 50.76 -17.81 -9.76
N ILE A 425 50.29 -16.64 -10.24
CA ILE A 425 50.18 -16.36 -11.70
C ILE A 425 51.17 -15.26 -12.12
N GLY A 426 51.53 -15.23 -13.39
CA GLY A 426 52.24 -14.10 -14.00
C GLY A 426 51.28 -12.92 -14.16
N PHE A 427 51.70 -11.72 -13.73
CA PHE A 427 50.93 -10.49 -13.84
C PHE A 427 51.85 -9.35 -14.23
N GLY A 428 52.12 -9.24 -15.53
CA GLY A 428 53.06 -8.28 -16.13
C GLY A 428 52.39 -6.98 -16.57
N PRO A 429 53.17 -6.02 -17.07
CA PRO A 429 52.69 -4.73 -17.51
C PRO A 429 51.50 -4.83 -18.50
N GLY A 430 50.43 -4.14 -18.24
CA GLY A 430 49.21 -4.12 -19.02
C GLY A 430 48.18 -5.23 -18.72
N ASP A 431 48.58 -6.27 -17.98
CA ASP A 431 47.65 -7.29 -17.50
C ASP A 431 46.62 -6.67 -16.53
N GLN A 432 45.36 -7.10 -16.61
CA GLN A 432 44.32 -6.66 -15.72
C GLN A 432 43.71 -7.85 -14.96
N LEU A 433 43.50 -7.66 -13.67
CA LEU A 433 42.79 -8.61 -12.81
C LEU A 433 41.48 -7.99 -12.37
N ILE A 434 40.37 -8.69 -12.65
CA ILE A 434 39.00 -8.26 -12.32
C ILE A 434 38.48 -9.17 -11.20
N LEU A 435 38.20 -8.58 -10.04
CA LEU A 435 37.62 -9.21 -8.86
C LEU A 435 36.22 -8.64 -8.68
N TYR A 436 35.24 -9.49 -8.40
CA TYR A 436 33.83 -9.08 -8.32
C TYR A 436 33.03 -10.02 -7.42
N THR A 437 31.97 -9.50 -6.81
CA THR A 437 30.98 -10.30 -6.07
C THR A 437 29.88 -10.80 -7.00
N ASP A 438 29.10 -11.74 -6.53
CA ASP A 438 28.04 -12.42 -7.29
C ASP A 438 26.96 -11.44 -7.81
N GLY A 439 26.70 -10.32 -7.11
CA GLY A 439 25.79 -9.27 -7.60
C GLY A 439 26.13 -8.66 -8.97
N LEU A 440 27.31 -8.97 -9.57
CA LEU A 440 27.63 -8.62 -10.94
C LEU A 440 27.08 -9.65 -11.95
N VAL A 441 27.05 -10.93 -11.60
CA VAL A 441 26.80 -12.06 -12.49
C VAL A 441 25.63 -12.95 -12.05
N GLU A 442 25.12 -12.84 -10.84
CA GLU A 442 23.96 -13.58 -10.39
C GLU A 442 22.66 -12.84 -10.74
N THR A 443 21.75 -13.54 -11.41
CA THR A 443 20.40 -13.07 -11.72
C THR A 443 19.40 -14.21 -11.49
N ARG A 444 18.13 -13.86 -11.30
CA ARG A 444 17.06 -14.88 -11.09
C ARG A 444 16.72 -15.68 -12.34
N ASP A 445 17.02 -15.12 -13.52
CA ASP A 445 16.45 -15.60 -14.78
C ASP A 445 17.48 -16.29 -15.66
N GLU A 446 18.79 -16.12 -15.42
CA GLU A 446 19.86 -16.66 -16.26
C GLU A 446 20.83 -17.53 -15.46
N PRO A 447 21.33 -18.64 -16.04
CA PRO A 447 22.38 -19.44 -15.41
C PRO A 447 23.67 -18.66 -15.23
N ILE A 448 24.39 -18.90 -14.14
CA ILE A 448 25.64 -18.21 -13.82
C ILE A 448 26.72 -18.35 -14.90
N ASP A 449 26.82 -19.52 -15.55
CA ASP A 449 27.78 -19.77 -16.62
C ASP A 449 27.55 -18.82 -17.82
N ALA A 450 26.30 -18.59 -18.20
CA ALA A 450 25.97 -17.66 -19.29
C ALA A 450 26.32 -16.21 -18.91
N ARG A 451 26.19 -15.86 -17.64
CA ARG A 451 26.54 -14.53 -17.14
C ARG A 451 28.04 -14.33 -17.05
N LEU A 452 28.81 -15.37 -16.71
CA LEU A 452 30.26 -15.35 -16.74
C LEU A 452 30.79 -15.24 -18.19
N ASP A 453 30.14 -15.90 -19.13
CA ASP A 453 30.49 -15.72 -20.59
C ASP A 453 30.18 -14.28 -21.01
N ALA A 454 29.05 -13.71 -20.61
CA ALA A 454 28.71 -12.32 -20.89
C ALA A 454 29.72 -11.33 -20.26
N LEU A 455 30.20 -11.59 -19.06
CA LEU A 455 31.26 -10.82 -18.40
C LEU A 455 32.54 -10.81 -19.26
N LEU A 456 32.94 -11.97 -19.75
CA LEU A 456 34.10 -12.07 -20.66
C LEU A 456 33.88 -11.29 -21.93
N ASP A 457 32.65 -11.33 -22.49
CA ASP A 457 32.34 -10.65 -23.77
C ASP A 457 32.41 -9.12 -23.67
N VAL A 458 32.05 -8.55 -22.53
CA VAL A 458 32.14 -7.10 -22.27
C VAL A 458 33.57 -6.61 -22.14
N LEU A 459 34.53 -7.48 -21.76
CA LEU A 459 35.94 -7.17 -21.59
C LEU A 459 36.73 -7.26 -22.91
N ASP A 460 36.25 -6.59 -23.95
CA ASP A 460 36.74 -6.67 -25.31
C ASP A 460 37.93 -5.75 -25.64
N ASP A 461 38.19 -4.72 -24.82
CA ASP A 461 39.24 -3.72 -25.06
C ASP A 461 40.15 -3.57 -23.83
N PRO A 462 41.35 -4.17 -23.83
CA PRO A 462 42.32 -4.06 -22.74
C PRO A 462 42.91 -2.66 -22.57
N GLY A 463 42.80 -1.80 -23.59
CA GLY A 463 43.30 -0.41 -23.57
C GLY A 463 42.34 0.59 -22.93
N ARG A 464 41.10 0.19 -22.65
CA ARG A 464 40.08 1.07 -22.04
C ARG A 464 40.53 1.54 -20.68
N PRO A 465 40.27 2.83 -20.30
CA PRO A 465 40.46 3.31 -18.92
C PRO A 465 39.68 2.45 -17.91
N LEU A 466 40.28 2.11 -16.77
CA LEU A 466 39.68 1.18 -15.81
C LEU A 466 38.32 1.67 -15.29
N ASP A 467 38.17 2.97 -15.04
CA ASP A 467 36.89 3.55 -14.63
C ASP A 467 35.80 3.35 -15.68
N ALA A 468 36.14 3.52 -16.97
CA ALA A 468 35.20 3.28 -18.07
C ALA A 468 34.85 1.79 -18.22
N THR A 469 35.78 0.89 -17.93
CA THR A 469 35.54 -0.57 -17.91
C THR A 469 34.58 -0.93 -16.77
N CYS A 470 34.79 -0.38 -15.57
CA CYS A 470 33.88 -0.58 -14.44
C CYS A 470 32.46 -0.11 -14.80
N ASP A 471 32.32 1.08 -15.37
CA ASP A 471 31.01 1.65 -15.71
C ASP A 471 30.32 0.84 -16.83
N LEU A 472 31.07 0.34 -17.79
CA LEU A 472 30.56 -0.52 -18.85
C LEU A 472 30.06 -1.86 -18.31
N LEU A 473 30.83 -2.53 -17.44
CA LEU A 473 30.41 -3.79 -16.80
C LEU A 473 29.11 -3.62 -16.04
N LEU A 474 29.01 -2.55 -15.23
CA LEU A 474 27.79 -2.25 -14.49
C LEU A 474 26.59 -2.01 -15.41
N HIS A 475 26.80 -1.29 -16.51
CA HIS A 475 25.70 -0.98 -17.43
C HIS A 475 25.26 -2.21 -18.26
N SER A 476 26.19 -3.08 -18.61
CA SER A 476 25.91 -4.23 -19.50
C SER A 476 25.39 -5.46 -18.75
N LEU A 477 25.81 -5.65 -17.50
CA LEU A 477 25.53 -6.87 -16.75
C LEU A 477 24.51 -6.68 -15.63
N ARG A 478 24.21 -5.46 -15.22
CA ARG A 478 23.24 -5.21 -14.14
C ARG A 478 21.95 -4.63 -14.69
N ALA A 479 20.81 -5.25 -14.38
CA ALA A 479 19.49 -4.75 -14.73
C ALA A 479 18.98 -3.70 -13.72
N GLU A 480 18.06 -2.82 -14.14
CA GLU A 480 17.31 -1.98 -13.20
C GLU A 480 16.42 -2.88 -12.32
N GLY A 481 16.69 -2.90 -11.02
CA GLY A 481 15.94 -3.71 -10.04
C GLY A 481 16.69 -4.93 -9.50
N ASP A 482 17.97 -5.11 -9.84
CA ASP A 482 18.80 -6.13 -9.20
C ASP A 482 18.89 -5.90 -7.68
N LEU A 483 18.63 -6.98 -6.93
CA LEU A 483 18.37 -6.94 -5.49
C LEU A 483 19.60 -7.20 -4.64
N ASP A 484 20.79 -7.42 -5.24
CA ASP A 484 22.00 -7.75 -4.50
C ASP A 484 23.02 -6.61 -4.51
N ASP A 485 23.88 -6.62 -3.48
CA ASP A 485 25.01 -5.73 -3.42
C ASP A 485 26.05 -6.09 -4.47
N LEU A 486 26.90 -5.15 -4.81
CA LEU A 486 27.95 -5.38 -5.79
C LEU A 486 29.22 -4.67 -5.37
N ALA A 487 30.30 -5.44 -5.28
CA ALA A 487 31.66 -4.95 -5.20
C ALA A 487 32.46 -5.36 -6.44
N LEU A 488 33.07 -4.40 -7.11
CA LEU A 488 33.92 -4.61 -8.30
C LEU A 488 35.26 -3.90 -8.09
N LEU A 489 36.35 -4.62 -8.33
CA LEU A 489 37.69 -4.11 -8.28
C LEU A 489 38.46 -4.56 -9.51
N ILE A 490 38.99 -3.61 -10.27
CA ILE A 490 39.86 -3.88 -11.42
C ILE A 490 41.24 -3.30 -11.14
N ALA A 491 42.25 -4.13 -11.29
CA ALA A 491 43.65 -3.73 -11.13
C ALA A 491 44.42 -3.98 -12.42
N ARG A 492 45.24 -3.02 -12.86
CA ARG A 492 46.13 -3.12 -14.05
C ARG A 492 47.56 -2.96 -13.58
N ALA A 493 48.44 -3.91 -13.97
CA ALA A 493 49.86 -3.78 -13.78
C ALA A 493 50.45 -2.69 -14.69
N GLY A 494 51.30 -1.81 -14.12
CA GLY A 494 51.93 -0.69 -14.83
C GLY A 494 53.35 -1.00 -15.34
#